data_2489cd25301ff8277550c8e2c6b59f6d
#
_entry.id   2489cd25301ff8277550c8e2c6b59f6d
#
_cell.length_a   1.000
_cell.length_b   1.000
_cell.length_c   1.000
_cell.angle_alpha   90.00
_cell.angle_beta   90.00
_cell.angle_gamma   90.00
#
_symmetry.space_group_name_H-M   'P 1'
#
loop_
_entity.id
_entity.type
_entity.pdbx_description
1 polymer ?
#
loop_
_entity_poly.entity_id
_entity_poly.type
_entity_poly.pdbx_seq_one_letter_code
_entity_poly.pdbx_strand_id
1 'polypeptide(L)'
;MTRAHLIFDSSIGKQKPETIVNRQNPCPFCNVEALTHIMDQKDSIIWLENKYPVLQDAFQTVIIETDECTSELSLYSKEHLHKLIDFALKKWKEMQENSQYKSVLFFKNHGPMSGGSLRHPHMQIVGLKNVDAYRELDERQFEGLTIHEENGVIFNLSTLPRVGFFEFNVRLKQGGEQTIFADLLQTAVHYVLHHFHRNCTSYNLFFYPLENKEVVVKILPRFSTSPLFMGYDIAQVSNKLSDVVQQVQELYFSQKK
;
A
#
# COMPACT_ATOMS: atom_id res chain seq x y z
N MET A 1 17.83 17.48 11.64
CA MET A 1 16.53 17.85 11.02
C MET A 1 15.40 17.39 11.95
N THR A 2 14.39 18.20 12.20
CA THR A 2 13.24 17.82 13.03
C THR A 2 12.34 16.89 12.23
N ARG A 3 12.02 15.71 12.78
CA ARG A 3 11.03 14.79 12.18
C ARG A 3 9.67 15.51 12.07
N ALA A 4 8.96 15.26 10.98
CA ALA A 4 7.59 15.75 10.86
C ALA A 4 6.67 15.03 11.86
N HIS A 5 5.75 15.77 12.48
CA HIS A 5 4.76 15.24 13.40
C HIS A 5 3.35 15.56 12.92
N LEU A 6 2.46 14.61 13.09
CA LEU A 6 1.02 14.80 12.93
C LEU A 6 0.34 14.65 14.28
N ILE A 7 -0.63 15.51 14.56
CA ILE A 7 -1.42 15.38 15.78
C ILE A 7 -2.51 14.34 15.54
N PHE A 8 -2.54 13.33 16.41
CA PHE A 8 -3.52 12.25 16.37
C PHE A 8 -4.60 12.50 17.42
N ASP A 9 -5.86 12.52 16.98
CA ASP A 9 -7.01 12.63 17.88
C ASP A 9 -7.36 11.25 18.47
N SER A 10 -6.95 11.07 19.73
CA SER A 10 -7.19 9.82 20.45
C SER A 10 -8.67 9.59 20.78
N SER A 11 -9.49 10.65 20.83
CA SER A 11 -10.93 10.52 21.11
C SER A 11 -11.67 9.91 19.93
N ILE A 12 -11.33 10.33 18.72
CA ILE A 12 -11.81 9.72 17.48
C ILE A 12 -11.22 8.31 17.30
N GLY A 13 -9.93 8.14 17.62
CA GLY A 13 -9.25 6.86 17.52
C GLY A 13 -9.91 5.73 18.30
N LYS A 14 -10.41 6.03 19.51
CA LYS A 14 -11.14 5.07 20.36
C LYS A 14 -12.49 4.62 19.79
N GLN A 15 -13.06 5.39 18.89
CA GLN A 15 -14.37 5.09 18.26
C GLN A 15 -14.24 4.26 16.96
N LYS A 16 -13.02 4.07 16.48
CA LYS A 16 -12.79 3.29 15.26
C LYS A 16 -13.26 1.85 15.43
N PRO A 17 -14.05 1.33 14.49
CA PRO A 17 -14.39 -0.09 14.47
C PRO A 17 -13.13 -0.93 14.25
N GLU A 18 -13.09 -2.09 14.89
CA GLU A 18 -12.03 -3.05 14.76
C GLU A 18 -12.62 -4.42 14.39
N THR A 19 -12.16 -5.01 13.29
CA THR A 19 -12.64 -6.30 12.77
C THR A 19 -11.51 -7.27 12.40
N ILE A 20 -10.25 -6.89 12.59
CA ILE A 20 -9.10 -7.76 12.33
C ILE A 20 -8.91 -8.75 13.47
N VAL A 21 -8.91 -8.27 14.70
CA VAL A 21 -8.79 -9.10 15.92
C VAL A 21 -10.17 -9.62 16.30
N ASN A 22 -11.16 -8.74 16.39
CA ASN A 22 -12.54 -9.08 16.77
C ASN A 22 -13.39 -9.39 15.52
N ARG A 23 -13.17 -10.54 14.93
CA ARG A 23 -13.80 -10.96 13.66
C ARG A 23 -15.33 -11.03 13.69
N GLN A 24 -15.95 -11.09 14.87
CA GLN A 24 -17.39 -11.11 15.04
C GLN A 24 -18.03 -9.71 15.01
N ASN A 25 -17.23 -8.66 15.14
CA ASN A 25 -17.74 -7.31 15.01
C ASN A 25 -18.30 -7.06 13.61
N PRO A 26 -19.45 -6.37 13.49
CA PRO A 26 -20.02 -6.03 12.20
C PRO A 26 -19.06 -5.13 11.41
N CYS A 27 -18.87 -5.46 10.16
CA CYS A 27 -18.03 -4.68 9.26
C CYS A 27 -18.81 -3.47 8.74
N PRO A 28 -18.34 -2.24 8.96
CA PRO A 28 -19.05 -1.04 8.50
C PRO A 28 -19.08 -0.92 6.96
N PHE A 29 -18.13 -1.51 6.26
CA PHE A 29 -18.06 -1.46 4.79
C PHE A 29 -18.98 -2.47 4.10
N CYS A 30 -19.49 -3.49 4.83
CA CYS A 30 -20.48 -4.42 4.32
C CYS A 30 -21.90 -3.82 4.28
N ASN A 31 -22.16 -2.76 5.05
CA ASN A 31 -23.43 -2.06 5.03
C ASN A 31 -23.35 -0.84 4.10
N VAL A 32 -23.39 -1.12 2.79
CA VAL A 32 -23.20 -0.09 1.75
C VAL A 32 -24.26 1.01 1.83
N GLU A 33 -25.51 0.67 2.19
CA GLU A 33 -26.60 1.65 2.33
C GLU A 33 -26.37 2.66 3.47
N ALA A 34 -25.56 2.30 4.46
CA ALA A 34 -25.19 3.18 5.58
C ALA A 34 -23.92 4.00 5.32
N LEU A 35 -23.27 3.85 4.18
CA LEU A 35 -22.13 4.65 3.81
C LEU A 35 -22.57 6.08 3.51
N THR A 36 -21.79 7.04 4.00
CA THR A 36 -22.03 8.47 3.81
C THR A 36 -20.79 9.13 3.19
N HIS A 37 -20.99 10.32 2.62
CA HIS A 37 -19.89 11.10 2.02
C HIS A 37 -19.12 10.32 0.92
N ILE A 38 -19.89 9.54 0.11
CA ILE A 38 -19.35 8.90 -1.08
C ILE A 38 -18.98 10.00 -2.08
N MET A 39 -17.72 10.00 -2.51
CA MET A 39 -17.16 10.99 -3.43
C MET A 39 -17.20 10.48 -4.87
N ASP A 40 -16.96 9.18 -5.09
CA ASP A 40 -17.04 8.51 -6.40
C ASP A 40 -17.18 7.00 -6.22
N GLN A 41 -17.67 6.34 -7.28
CA GLN A 41 -17.87 4.89 -7.30
C GLN A 41 -17.69 4.32 -8.70
N LYS A 42 -17.12 3.12 -8.77
CA LYS A 42 -17.02 2.33 -10.00
C LYS A 42 -17.29 0.85 -9.68
N ASP A 43 -18.43 0.35 -10.09
CA ASP A 43 -18.92 -0.99 -9.70
C ASP A 43 -18.96 -1.15 -8.16
N SER A 44 -18.27 -2.15 -7.60
CA SER A 44 -18.14 -2.36 -6.15
C SER A 44 -17.03 -1.52 -5.49
N ILE A 45 -16.25 -0.76 -6.27
CA ILE A 45 -15.18 0.09 -5.75
C ILE A 45 -15.78 1.44 -5.34
N ILE A 46 -15.64 1.82 -4.06
CA ILE A 46 -16.26 3.03 -3.51
C ILE A 46 -15.20 3.92 -2.89
N TRP A 47 -15.11 5.18 -3.31
CA TRP A 47 -14.25 6.21 -2.69
C TRP A 47 -15.10 7.15 -1.85
N LEU A 48 -14.76 7.29 -0.56
CA LEU A 48 -15.52 8.06 0.40
C LEU A 48 -14.62 8.76 1.43
N GLU A 49 -15.15 9.76 2.12
CA GLU A 49 -14.47 10.37 3.25
C GLU A 49 -14.36 9.37 4.42
N ASN A 50 -13.23 9.40 5.12
CA ASN A 50 -13.06 8.57 6.30
C ASN A 50 -13.95 9.10 7.45
N LYS A 51 -14.91 8.29 7.89
CA LYS A 51 -15.81 8.63 9.00
C LYS A 51 -15.08 8.92 10.32
N TYR A 52 -13.85 8.43 10.48
CA TYR A 52 -13.02 8.58 11.67
C TYR A 52 -11.70 9.28 11.32
N PRO A 53 -11.73 10.60 11.01
CA PRO A 53 -10.54 11.35 10.60
C PRO A 53 -9.67 11.69 11.82
N VAL A 54 -8.76 10.80 12.18
CA VAL A 54 -7.94 10.89 13.39
C VAL A 54 -6.75 11.85 13.29
N LEU A 55 -6.40 12.31 12.09
CA LEU A 55 -5.26 13.21 11.90
C LEU A 55 -5.75 14.65 11.76
N GLN A 56 -5.19 15.55 12.56
CA GLN A 56 -5.43 16.99 12.40
C GLN A 56 -4.72 17.52 11.15
N ASP A 57 -5.24 18.59 10.57
CA ASP A 57 -4.72 19.20 9.35
C ASP A 57 -4.55 18.23 8.17
N ALA A 58 -5.44 17.25 8.09
CA ALA A 58 -5.47 16.25 7.04
C ALA A 58 -6.89 15.99 6.53
N PHE A 59 -7.02 15.71 5.23
CA PHE A 59 -8.24 15.19 4.64
C PHE A 59 -8.04 13.70 4.38
N GLN A 60 -8.81 12.86 5.07
CA GLN A 60 -8.64 11.41 5.07
C GLN A 60 -9.78 10.75 4.31
N THR A 61 -9.44 9.97 3.29
CA THR A 61 -10.39 9.21 2.48
C THR A 61 -10.05 7.73 2.47
N VAL A 62 -11.04 6.91 2.10
CA VAL A 62 -10.93 5.47 1.99
C VAL A 62 -11.42 5.04 0.61
N ILE A 63 -10.75 4.08 -0.02
CA ILE A 63 -11.24 3.33 -1.17
C ILE A 63 -11.59 1.93 -0.67
N ILE A 64 -12.89 1.60 -0.62
CA ILE A 64 -13.36 0.23 -0.46
C ILE A 64 -13.10 -0.48 -1.78
N GLU A 65 -12.37 -1.60 -1.74
CA GLU A 65 -11.84 -2.24 -2.96
C GLU A 65 -12.85 -3.16 -3.64
N THR A 66 -13.75 -3.77 -2.88
CA THR A 66 -14.71 -4.78 -3.33
C THR A 66 -15.86 -4.89 -2.32
N ASP A 67 -16.92 -5.54 -2.65
CA ASP A 67 -18.02 -5.94 -1.74
C ASP A 67 -17.69 -7.21 -0.93
N GLU A 68 -16.63 -7.92 -1.29
CA GLU A 68 -16.19 -9.13 -0.59
C GLU A 68 -15.37 -8.83 0.66
N CYS A 69 -15.99 -8.94 1.84
CA CYS A 69 -15.37 -8.60 3.14
C CYS A 69 -14.11 -9.41 3.48
N THR A 70 -13.96 -10.61 2.95
CA THR A 70 -12.87 -11.54 3.29
C THR A 70 -11.86 -11.75 2.16
N SER A 71 -11.98 -10.99 1.09
CA SER A 71 -11.06 -11.01 -0.04
C SER A 71 -9.79 -10.20 0.25
N GLU A 72 -8.85 -10.22 -0.65
CA GLU A 72 -7.63 -9.41 -0.61
C GLU A 72 -7.01 -9.33 -2.03
N LEU A 73 -6.02 -8.45 -2.21
CA LEU A 73 -5.52 -8.03 -3.52
C LEU A 73 -4.98 -9.19 -4.39
N SER A 74 -4.39 -10.24 -3.79
CA SER A 74 -3.86 -11.37 -4.56
C SER A 74 -4.95 -12.29 -5.11
N LEU A 75 -6.19 -12.17 -4.62
CA LEU A 75 -7.35 -13.00 -5.01
C LEU A 75 -8.21 -12.37 -6.11
N TYR A 76 -8.02 -11.09 -6.41
CA TYR A 76 -8.86 -10.39 -7.40
C TYR A 76 -8.65 -10.94 -8.80
N SER A 77 -9.74 -11.00 -9.58
CA SER A 77 -9.63 -11.22 -11.02
C SER A 77 -8.82 -10.08 -11.66
N LYS A 78 -8.15 -10.37 -12.77
CA LYS A 78 -7.36 -9.35 -13.47
C LYS A 78 -8.21 -8.15 -13.89
N GLU A 79 -9.43 -8.38 -14.33
CA GLU A 79 -10.36 -7.31 -14.70
C GLU A 79 -10.66 -6.38 -13.52
N HIS A 80 -11.00 -6.94 -12.36
CA HIS A 80 -11.27 -6.16 -11.15
C HIS A 80 -10.02 -5.45 -10.64
N LEU A 81 -8.88 -6.13 -10.61
CA LEU A 81 -7.59 -5.57 -10.20
C LEU A 81 -7.21 -4.35 -11.04
N HIS A 82 -7.30 -4.48 -12.37
CA HIS A 82 -6.97 -3.38 -13.28
C HIS A 82 -7.90 -2.19 -13.09
N LYS A 83 -9.22 -2.43 -12.95
CA LYS A 83 -10.20 -1.37 -12.63
C LYS A 83 -9.88 -0.68 -11.31
N LEU A 84 -9.55 -1.45 -10.27
CA LEU A 84 -9.23 -0.94 -8.94
C LEU A 84 -7.99 -0.04 -8.96
N ILE A 85 -6.89 -0.51 -9.55
CA ILE A 85 -5.63 0.23 -9.60
C ILE A 85 -5.78 1.49 -10.46
N ASP A 86 -6.46 1.40 -11.62
CA ASP A 86 -6.76 2.57 -12.44
C ASP A 86 -7.56 3.63 -11.66
N PHE A 87 -8.65 3.21 -11.04
CA PHE A 87 -9.51 4.08 -10.24
C PHE A 87 -8.72 4.73 -9.09
N ALA A 88 -7.96 3.94 -8.32
CA ALA A 88 -7.24 4.42 -7.16
C ALA A 88 -6.12 5.41 -7.52
N LEU A 89 -5.32 5.12 -8.56
CA LEU A 89 -4.28 6.02 -9.06
C LEU A 89 -4.87 7.33 -9.59
N LYS A 90 -6.02 7.28 -10.27
CA LYS A 90 -6.73 8.47 -10.72
C LYS A 90 -7.16 9.34 -9.54
N LYS A 91 -7.77 8.74 -8.48
CA LYS A 91 -8.21 9.49 -7.29
C LYS A 91 -7.03 10.06 -6.50
N TRP A 92 -5.93 9.33 -6.42
CA TRP A 92 -4.71 9.84 -5.80
C TRP A 92 -4.15 11.04 -6.56
N LYS A 93 -4.10 10.98 -7.90
CA LYS A 93 -3.67 12.08 -8.74
C LYS A 93 -4.60 13.31 -8.63
N GLU A 94 -5.92 13.10 -8.66
CA GLU A 94 -6.90 14.17 -8.46
C GLU A 94 -6.66 14.92 -7.12
N MET A 95 -6.38 14.18 -6.04
CA MET A 95 -6.05 14.81 -4.76
C MET A 95 -4.68 15.52 -4.77
N GLN A 96 -3.67 15.01 -5.48
CA GLN A 96 -2.36 15.65 -5.60
C GLN A 96 -2.42 16.98 -6.35
N GLU A 97 -3.35 17.14 -7.29
CA GLU A 97 -3.57 18.37 -8.04
C GLU A 97 -4.23 19.47 -7.18
N ASN A 98 -4.75 19.11 -6.01
CA ASN A 98 -5.36 20.09 -5.09
C ASN A 98 -4.27 20.80 -4.27
N SER A 99 -4.10 22.10 -4.53
CA SER A 99 -3.09 22.95 -3.88
C SER A 99 -3.25 23.16 -2.36
N GLN A 100 -4.35 22.66 -1.77
CA GLN A 100 -4.55 22.69 -0.33
C GLN A 100 -3.65 21.68 0.41
N TYR A 101 -3.13 20.68 -0.28
CA TYR A 101 -2.30 19.63 0.33
C TYR A 101 -0.84 19.81 -0.06
N LYS A 102 0.02 19.81 0.95
CA LYS A 102 1.47 19.83 0.77
C LYS A 102 2.02 18.49 0.30
N SER A 103 1.38 17.40 0.72
CA SER A 103 1.60 16.06 0.19
C SER A 103 0.33 15.22 0.31
N VAL A 104 0.20 14.21 -0.54
CA VAL A 104 -0.94 13.29 -0.55
C VAL A 104 -0.44 11.86 -0.48
N LEU A 105 -0.66 11.23 0.67
CA LEU A 105 -0.29 9.85 0.91
C LEU A 105 -1.29 8.91 0.24
N PHE A 106 -0.80 7.79 -0.29
CA PHE A 106 -1.63 6.68 -0.76
C PHE A 106 -1.03 5.37 -0.24
N PHE A 107 -1.81 4.58 0.48
CA PHE A 107 -1.33 3.34 1.11
C PHE A 107 -2.45 2.33 1.37
N LYS A 108 -2.05 1.08 1.60
CA LYS A 108 -2.91 -0.01 2.03
C LYS A 108 -2.31 -0.73 3.23
N ASN A 109 -3.17 -1.08 4.17
CA ASN A 109 -2.86 -1.94 5.30
C ASN A 109 -3.64 -3.25 5.17
N HIS A 110 -2.96 -4.40 5.21
CA HIS A 110 -3.60 -5.72 5.20
C HIS A 110 -3.07 -6.60 6.33
N GLY A 111 -3.97 -7.20 7.07
CA GLY A 111 -3.66 -8.16 8.13
C GLY A 111 -3.28 -7.53 9.48
N PRO A 112 -3.15 -8.36 10.52
CA PRO A 112 -3.07 -7.90 11.92
C PRO A 112 -1.78 -7.13 12.27
N MET A 113 -0.69 -7.36 11.54
CA MET A 113 0.59 -6.69 11.79
C MET A 113 0.79 -5.41 10.97
N SER A 114 -0.21 -5.02 10.17
CA SER A 114 -0.11 -3.89 9.24
C SER A 114 -0.42 -2.52 9.86
N GLY A 115 -1.02 -2.49 11.06
CA GLY A 115 -1.54 -1.26 11.68
C GLY A 115 -2.95 -0.87 11.21
N GLY A 116 -3.60 -1.69 10.39
CA GLY A 116 -5.01 -1.52 10.04
C GLY A 116 -5.96 -1.96 11.16
N SER A 117 -7.21 -1.51 11.11
CA SER A 117 -8.28 -1.90 12.05
C SER A 117 -9.40 -2.70 11.41
N LEU A 118 -9.62 -2.56 10.11
CA LEU A 118 -10.69 -3.24 9.38
C LEU A 118 -10.14 -4.33 8.48
N ARG A 119 -10.78 -5.51 8.55
CA ARG A 119 -10.46 -6.66 7.70
C ARG A 119 -10.88 -6.45 6.25
N HIS A 120 -12.03 -5.80 6.03
CA HIS A 120 -12.56 -5.55 4.70
C HIS A 120 -11.51 -4.83 3.83
N PRO A 121 -11.21 -5.31 2.63
CA PRO A 121 -10.15 -4.75 1.80
C PRO A 121 -10.40 -3.28 1.47
N HIS A 122 -9.42 -2.44 1.81
CA HIS A 122 -9.49 -1.01 1.53
C HIS A 122 -8.12 -0.39 1.40
N MET A 123 -8.06 0.71 0.67
CA MET A 123 -6.90 1.61 0.56
C MET A 123 -7.24 2.96 1.18
N GLN A 124 -6.24 3.78 1.46
CA GLN A 124 -6.42 5.11 2.02
C GLN A 124 -5.67 6.14 1.20
N ILE A 125 -6.32 7.27 0.91
CA ILE A 125 -5.68 8.46 0.34
C ILE A 125 -5.85 9.58 1.36
N VAL A 126 -4.72 10.20 1.75
CA VAL A 126 -4.70 11.21 2.82
C VAL A 126 -3.96 12.45 2.36
N GLY A 127 -4.68 13.55 2.20
CA GLY A 127 -4.10 14.87 1.91
C GLY A 127 -3.63 15.55 3.19
N LEU A 128 -2.33 15.83 3.28
CA LEU A 128 -1.70 16.53 4.40
C LEU A 128 -1.52 18.01 4.07
N LYS A 129 -2.11 18.91 4.88
CA LYS A 129 -2.05 20.36 4.61
C LYS A 129 -0.67 20.96 4.89
N ASN A 130 -0.02 20.54 5.97
CA ASN A 130 1.16 21.20 6.52
C ASN A 130 2.44 20.36 6.49
N VAL A 131 2.34 19.07 6.18
CA VAL A 131 3.48 18.14 6.20
C VAL A 131 3.83 17.73 4.78
N ASP A 132 5.11 17.85 4.45
CA ASP A 132 5.70 17.27 3.26
C ASP A 132 6.27 15.89 3.61
N ALA A 133 5.54 14.85 3.24
CA ALA A 133 5.90 13.46 3.53
C ALA A 133 7.02 12.94 2.62
N TYR A 134 7.33 13.64 1.55
CA TYR A 134 8.31 13.23 0.54
C TYR A 134 9.63 14.00 0.60
N ARG A 135 9.74 15.00 1.49
CA ARG A 135 10.92 15.87 1.61
C ARG A 135 12.25 15.14 1.80
N GLU A 136 12.22 13.99 2.47
CA GLU A 136 13.41 13.19 2.77
C GLU A 136 13.38 11.84 2.02
N LEU A 137 12.70 11.81 0.88
CA LEU A 137 12.62 10.62 0.05
C LEU A 137 13.96 10.43 -0.67
N ASP A 138 14.55 9.25 -0.47
CA ASP A 138 15.75 8.83 -1.17
C ASP A 138 15.35 7.81 -2.25
N GLU A 139 15.44 8.19 -3.52
CA GLU A 139 15.03 7.32 -4.63
C GLU A 139 15.83 6.02 -4.72
N ARG A 140 17.06 5.99 -4.17
CA ARG A 140 17.84 4.74 -4.08
C ARG A 140 17.13 3.65 -3.28
N GLN A 141 16.19 4.02 -2.40
CA GLN A 141 15.37 3.06 -1.66
C GLN A 141 14.38 2.28 -2.54
N PHE A 142 14.17 2.74 -3.78
CA PHE A 142 13.33 2.08 -4.79
C PHE A 142 14.15 1.31 -5.83
N GLU A 143 15.47 1.31 -5.70
CA GLU A 143 16.38 0.52 -6.50
C GLU A 143 16.73 -0.78 -5.81
N GLY A 144 17.14 -1.79 -6.60
CA GLY A 144 17.53 -3.07 -6.03
C GLY A 144 17.75 -4.15 -7.05
N LEU A 145 17.74 -5.40 -6.60
CA LEU A 145 17.89 -6.57 -7.45
C LEU A 145 16.63 -6.75 -8.30
N THR A 146 16.76 -6.64 -9.61
CA THR A 146 15.63 -6.80 -10.55
C THR A 146 15.10 -8.23 -10.53
N ILE A 147 13.81 -8.37 -10.30
CA ILE A 147 13.07 -9.63 -10.38
C ILE A 147 12.49 -9.80 -11.77
N HIS A 148 11.82 -8.76 -12.29
CA HIS A 148 11.21 -8.73 -13.61
C HIS A 148 11.11 -7.30 -14.14
N GLU A 149 11.19 -7.14 -15.47
CA GLU A 149 10.95 -5.87 -16.15
C GLU A 149 10.18 -6.14 -17.43
N GLU A 150 9.06 -5.42 -17.60
CA GLU A 150 8.19 -5.56 -18.75
C GLU A 150 7.45 -4.24 -19.01
N ASN A 151 7.36 -3.85 -20.31
CA ASN A 151 6.54 -2.72 -20.80
C ASN A 151 6.64 -1.44 -19.95
N GLY A 152 7.87 -1.06 -19.54
CA GLY A 152 8.10 0.14 -18.74
C GLY A 152 7.73 -0.01 -17.25
N VAL A 153 7.55 -1.23 -16.77
CA VAL A 153 7.36 -1.55 -15.36
C VAL A 153 8.53 -2.37 -14.84
N ILE A 154 9.09 -1.98 -13.69
CA ILE A 154 10.19 -2.69 -13.03
C ILE A 154 9.68 -3.26 -11.71
N PHE A 155 9.89 -4.55 -11.49
CA PHE A 155 9.71 -5.24 -10.22
C PHE A 155 11.07 -5.61 -9.66
N ASN A 156 11.41 -5.12 -8.46
CA ASN A 156 12.69 -5.39 -7.81
C ASN A 156 12.56 -5.63 -6.31
N LEU A 157 13.64 -6.12 -5.71
CA LEU A 157 13.81 -6.22 -4.26
C LEU A 157 14.86 -5.20 -3.81
N SER A 158 14.46 -4.26 -2.94
CA SER A 158 15.30 -3.15 -2.51
C SER A 158 16.59 -3.60 -1.86
N THR A 159 17.70 -3.00 -2.25
CA THR A 159 19.01 -3.15 -1.58
C THR A 159 19.23 -2.10 -0.49
N LEU A 160 18.38 -1.08 -0.43
CA LEU A 160 18.37 -0.03 0.59
C LEU A 160 16.95 0.13 1.17
N PRO A 161 16.46 -0.82 1.99
CA PRO A 161 15.11 -0.76 2.54
C PRO A 161 14.93 0.44 3.49
N ARG A 162 13.70 0.99 3.53
CA ARG A 162 13.36 2.12 4.42
C ARG A 162 13.14 1.67 5.87
N VAL A 163 12.48 0.53 6.06
CA VAL A 163 12.11 -0.01 7.38
C VAL A 163 12.97 -1.21 7.74
N GLY A 164 13.17 -2.10 6.78
CA GLY A 164 14.14 -3.18 6.94
C GLY A 164 13.79 -4.51 6.29
N PHE A 165 14.80 -5.38 6.29
CA PHE A 165 14.87 -6.74 5.82
C PHE A 165 14.57 -6.92 4.34
N PHE A 166 13.30 -6.95 3.95
CA PHE A 166 12.84 -7.19 2.59
C PHE A 166 11.74 -6.21 2.25
N GLU A 167 11.95 -5.44 1.20
CA GLU A 167 10.98 -4.50 0.66
C GLU A 167 10.97 -4.63 -0.85
N PHE A 168 9.85 -5.08 -1.40
CA PHE A 168 9.67 -5.14 -2.84
C PHE A 168 9.23 -3.79 -3.38
N ASN A 169 9.62 -3.48 -4.61
CA ASN A 169 9.18 -2.29 -5.32
C ASN A 169 8.60 -2.70 -6.68
N VAL A 170 7.47 -2.12 -7.03
CA VAL A 170 6.95 -2.12 -8.40
C VAL A 170 6.92 -0.68 -8.88
N ARG A 171 7.72 -0.35 -9.89
CA ARG A 171 7.90 1.00 -10.44
C ARG A 171 7.28 1.08 -11.82
N LEU A 172 6.33 2.00 -11.99
CA LEU A 172 5.73 2.35 -13.27
C LEU A 172 6.45 3.57 -13.82
N LYS A 173 7.21 3.38 -14.89
CA LYS A 173 7.88 4.47 -15.62
C LYS A 173 6.86 5.30 -16.40
N GLN A 174 7.21 6.53 -16.77
CA GLN A 174 6.39 7.34 -17.64
C GLN A 174 6.12 6.60 -18.98
N GLY A 175 4.84 6.44 -19.33
CA GLY A 175 4.43 5.70 -20.52
C GLY A 175 4.46 4.18 -20.36
N GLY A 176 4.77 3.66 -19.19
CA GLY A 176 4.68 2.24 -18.89
C GLY A 176 3.23 1.73 -18.83
N GLU A 177 3.06 0.44 -18.93
CA GLU A 177 1.75 -0.21 -19.00
C GLU A 177 1.16 -0.43 -17.60
N GLN A 178 0.07 0.27 -17.31
CA GLN A 178 -0.55 0.24 -15.97
C GLN A 178 -1.17 -1.11 -15.62
N THR A 179 -1.60 -1.90 -16.59
CA THR A 179 -2.10 -3.27 -16.36
C THR A 179 -0.98 -4.19 -15.87
N ILE A 180 0.20 -4.10 -16.48
CA ILE A 180 1.40 -4.83 -16.04
C ILE A 180 1.82 -4.38 -14.63
N PHE A 181 1.75 -3.07 -14.35
CA PHE A 181 2.00 -2.56 -13.00
C PHE A 181 1.07 -3.19 -11.95
N ALA A 182 -0.23 -3.28 -12.24
CA ALA A 182 -1.19 -3.93 -11.36
C ALA A 182 -0.91 -5.43 -11.21
N ASP A 183 -0.56 -6.10 -12.31
CA ASP A 183 -0.25 -7.53 -12.31
C ASP A 183 0.99 -7.87 -11.49
N LEU A 184 2.06 -7.08 -11.62
CA LEU A 184 3.28 -7.26 -10.84
C LEU A 184 3.07 -6.92 -9.35
N LEU A 185 2.22 -5.92 -9.06
CA LEU A 185 1.81 -5.63 -7.68
C LEU A 185 1.06 -6.81 -7.06
N GLN A 186 0.11 -7.41 -7.79
CA GLN A 186 -0.60 -8.62 -7.35
C GLN A 186 0.36 -9.79 -7.13
N THR A 187 1.30 -10.00 -8.06
CA THR A 187 2.33 -11.04 -7.95
C THR A 187 3.17 -10.87 -6.68
N ALA A 188 3.62 -9.64 -6.39
CA ALA A 188 4.40 -9.35 -5.19
C ALA A 188 3.59 -9.64 -3.91
N VAL A 189 2.32 -9.22 -3.86
CA VAL A 189 1.43 -9.49 -2.71
C VAL A 189 1.17 -10.97 -2.55
N HIS A 190 0.91 -11.69 -3.64
CA HIS A 190 0.71 -13.14 -3.62
C HIS A 190 1.95 -13.85 -3.09
N TYR A 191 3.14 -13.48 -3.55
CA TYR A 191 4.39 -14.02 -3.02
C TYR A 191 4.53 -13.79 -1.51
N VAL A 192 4.29 -12.56 -1.06
CA VAL A 192 4.40 -12.19 0.36
C VAL A 192 3.48 -13.02 1.25
N LEU A 193 2.24 -13.24 0.82
CA LEU A 193 1.25 -13.97 1.64
C LEU A 193 1.39 -15.50 1.58
N HIS A 194 1.90 -16.05 0.46
CA HIS A 194 1.82 -17.50 0.22
C HIS A 194 3.19 -18.19 0.15
N HIS A 195 4.28 -17.48 -0.14
CA HIS A 195 5.59 -18.08 -0.40
C HIS A 195 6.73 -17.49 0.42
N PHE A 196 6.63 -16.23 0.84
CA PHE A 196 7.71 -15.54 1.53
C PHE A 196 8.06 -16.16 2.88
N HIS A 197 7.09 -16.31 3.76
CA HIS A 197 7.28 -16.94 5.06
C HIS A 197 5.94 -17.44 5.62
N ARG A 198 5.91 -18.67 6.14
CA ARG A 198 4.69 -19.34 6.63
C ARG A 198 3.83 -18.52 7.62
N ASN A 199 4.45 -17.62 8.37
CA ASN A 199 3.79 -16.77 9.37
C ASN A 199 3.52 -15.35 8.86
N CYS A 200 3.79 -15.04 7.59
CA CYS A 200 3.52 -13.74 7.01
C CYS A 200 2.07 -13.66 6.55
N THR A 201 1.22 -13.02 7.33
CA THR A 201 -0.21 -12.83 7.05
C THR A 201 -0.58 -11.37 6.88
N SER A 202 0.42 -10.52 6.76
CA SER A 202 0.22 -9.06 6.74
C SER A 202 1.21 -8.38 5.82
N TYR A 203 0.75 -7.34 5.14
CA TYR A 203 1.60 -6.47 4.35
C TYR A 203 1.11 -5.02 4.40
N ASN A 204 2.01 -4.10 4.03
CA ASN A 204 1.64 -2.74 3.67
C ASN A 204 2.03 -2.47 2.22
N LEU A 205 1.23 -1.64 1.54
CA LEU A 205 1.60 -0.98 0.30
C LEU A 205 1.74 0.51 0.56
N PHE A 206 2.82 1.10 0.10
CA PHE A 206 3.03 2.55 0.13
C PHE A 206 3.35 3.04 -1.28
N PHE A 207 2.54 3.96 -1.77
CA PHE A 207 2.69 4.56 -3.08
C PHE A 207 3.46 5.87 -2.97
N TYR A 208 4.42 6.07 -3.86
CA TYR A 208 5.25 7.26 -3.92
C TYR A 208 5.19 7.86 -5.32
N PRO A 209 4.91 9.16 -5.42
CA PRO A 209 5.12 9.88 -6.68
C PRO A 209 6.61 10.13 -6.81
N LEU A 210 7.16 9.84 -7.98
CA LEU A 210 8.53 10.16 -8.34
C LEU A 210 8.56 11.30 -9.35
N GLU A 211 9.77 11.80 -9.63
CA GLU A 211 9.98 12.74 -10.73
C GLU A 211 9.50 12.14 -12.06
N ASN A 212 9.32 12.98 -13.08
CA ASN A 212 8.89 12.56 -14.43
C ASN A 212 7.55 11.79 -14.49
N LYS A 213 6.64 12.02 -13.52
CA LYS A 213 5.33 11.35 -13.44
C LYS A 213 5.40 9.83 -13.26
N GLU A 214 6.49 9.34 -12.76
CA GLU A 214 6.62 7.93 -12.39
C GLU A 214 5.95 7.66 -11.04
N VAL A 215 5.54 6.41 -10.85
CA VAL A 215 4.93 5.93 -9.59
C VAL A 215 5.69 4.69 -9.15
N VAL A 216 6.01 4.62 -7.88
CA VAL A 216 6.51 3.38 -7.28
C VAL A 216 5.64 2.96 -6.10
N VAL A 217 5.36 1.67 -6.03
CA VAL A 217 4.76 1.04 -4.86
C VAL A 217 5.81 0.23 -4.14
N LYS A 218 5.94 0.49 -2.85
CA LYS A 218 6.75 -0.33 -1.96
C LYS A 218 5.85 -1.31 -1.23
N ILE A 219 6.16 -2.59 -1.33
CA ILE A 219 5.44 -3.69 -0.71
C ILE A 219 6.26 -4.22 0.46
N LEU A 220 5.75 -4.08 1.68
CA LEU A 220 6.42 -4.52 2.90
C LEU A 220 5.72 -5.74 3.51
N PRO A 221 6.37 -6.91 3.56
CA PRO A 221 5.95 -7.99 4.45
C PRO A 221 5.93 -7.50 5.90
N ARG A 222 4.86 -7.75 6.66
CA ARG A 222 4.72 -7.19 8.00
C ARG A 222 4.86 -8.25 9.08
N PHE A 223 5.81 -7.96 9.96
CA PHE A 223 6.09 -8.62 11.24
C PHE A 223 6.24 -7.54 12.32
N SER A 224 6.64 -7.93 13.53
CA SER A 224 7.08 -6.97 14.53
C SER A 224 8.25 -6.17 13.98
N THR A 225 8.16 -4.85 14.07
CA THR A 225 9.22 -3.95 13.58
C THR A 225 10.47 -4.13 14.44
N SER A 226 11.65 -4.12 13.80
CA SER A 226 12.94 -4.24 14.49
C SER A 226 13.12 -3.17 15.56
N PRO A 227 13.59 -3.53 16.77
CA PRO A 227 13.91 -2.55 17.81
C PRO A 227 15.02 -1.58 17.40
N LEU A 228 15.93 -1.97 16.49
CA LEU A 228 16.96 -1.07 15.96
C LEU A 228 16.34 0.03 15.10
N PHE A 229 15.34 -0.31 14.30
CA PHE A 229 14.61 0.70 13.53
C PHE A 229 13.77 1.59 14.44
N MET A 230 13.02 1.00 15.38
CA MET A 230 12.15 1.74 16.30
C MET A 230 12.91 2.73 17.20
N GLY A 231 14.05 2.29 17.73
CA GLY A 231 14.82 3.10 18.69
C GLY A 231 15.87 4.01 18.07
N TYR A 232 16.42 3.62 16.93
CA TYR A 232 17.61 4.26 16.35
C TYR A 232 17.47 4.62 14.87
N ASP A 233 16.34 4.33 14.24
CA ASP A 233 16.10 4.56 12.80
C ASP A 233 17.09 3.81 11.88
N ILE A 234 17.56 2.65 12.34
CA ILE A 234 18.49 1.80 11.61
C ILE A 234 17.74 0.67 10.95
N ALA A 235 17.54 0.77 9.63
CA ALA A 235 17.01 -0.31 8.82
C ALA A 235 18.03 -1.46 8.69
N GLN A 236 17.55 -2.69 8.67
CA GLN A 236 18.38 -3.88 8.50
C GLN A 236 18.14 -4.47 7.11
N VAL A 237 19.18 -4.93 6.46
CA VAL A 237 19.11 -5.58 5.14
C VAL A 237 19.44 -7.06 5.30
N SER A 238 18.64 -7.92 4.68
CA SER A 238 18.92 -9.35 4.68
C SER A 238 20.10 -9.67 3.75
N ASN A 239 20.95 -10.60 4.17
CA ASN A 239 21.99 -11.18 3.31
C ASN A 239 21.45 -12.23 2.32
N LYS A 240 20.13 -12.45 2.28
CA LYS A 240 19.42 -13.42 1.45
C LYS A 240 18.57 -12.80 0.34
N LEU A 241 18.87 -11.58 -0.07
CA LEU A 241 18.11 -10.90 -1.12
C LEU A 241 18.13 -11.68 -2.44
N SER A 242 19.29 -12.19 -2.85
CA SER A 242 19.43 -12.96 -4.10
C SER A 242 18.61 -14.25 -4.10
N ASP A 243 18.57 -14.95 -2.95
CA ASP A 243 17.79 -16.18 -2.81
C ASP A 243 16.28 -15.90 -3.00
N VAL A 244 15.79 -14.79 -2.44
CA VAL A 244 14.40 -14.36 -2.58
C VAL A 244 14.08 -13.96 -4.02
N VAL A 245 14.98 -13.21 -4.68
CA VAL A 245 14.81 -12.84 -6.09
C VAL A 245 14.70 -14.07 -6.96
N GLN A 246 15.62 -15.01 -6.81
CA GLN A 246 15.61 -16.27 -7.55
C GLN A 246 14.31 -17.04 -7.33
N GLN A 247 13.85 -17.15 -6.08
CA GLN A 247 12.61 -17.85 -5.76
C GLN A 247 11.39 -17.22 -6.45
N VAL A 248 11.29 -15.89 -6.46
CA VAL A 248 10.18 -15.19 -7.14
C VAL A 248 10.25 -15.41 -8.64
N GLN A 249 11.45 -15.33 -9.24
CA GLN A 249 11.65 -15.58 -10.66
C GLN A 249 11.25 -17.01 -11.05
N GLU A 250 11.64 -18.01 -10.28
CA GLU A 250 11.29 -19.41 -10.52
C GLU A 250 9.78 -19.66 -10.42
N LEU A 251 9.11 -19.05 -9.45
CA LEU A 251 7.68 -19.25 -9.22
C LEU A 251 6.77 -18.59 -10.27
N TYR A 252 7.15 -17.40 -10.75
CA TYR A 252 6.22 -16.58 -11.54
C TYR A 252 6.70 -16.24 -12.95
N PHE A 253 8.01 -16.24 -13.22
CA PHE A 253 8.58 -15.75 -14.47
C PHE A 253 9.39 -16.80 -15.25
N SER A 254 9.72 -17.93 -14.63
CA SER A 254 10.33 -19.02 -15.40
C SER A 254 9.29 -19.65 -16.33
N GLN A 255 9.57 -19.67 -17.63
CA GLN A 255 8.74 -20.40 -18.57
C GLN A 255 8.68 -21.85 -18.11
N LYS A 256 7.47 -22.35 -17.82
CA LYS A 256 7.26 -23.79 -17.72
C LYS A 256 7.60 -24.40 -19.09
N LYS A 257 8.75 -25.08 -19.15
CA LYS A 257 9.12 -25.92 -20.29
C LYS A 257 8.15 -27.05 -20.48
#